data_919d8668826c08512a7cc9383a5ccfd1
#
_entry.id   919d8668826c08512a7cc9383a5ccfd1
#
_cell.length_a   1.000
_cell.length_b   1.000
_cell.length_c   1.000
_cell.angle_alpha   90.00
_cell.angle_beta   90.00
_cell.angle_gamma   90.00
#
_symmetry.space_group_name_H-M   'P 1'
#
loop_
_entity.id
_entity.type
_entity.pdbx_description
1 polymer ?
#
loop_
_entity_poly.entity_id
_entity_poly.type
_entity_poly.pdbx_seq_one_letter_code
_entity_poly.pdbx_strand_id
1 'polypeptide(L)'
;MENYYNLINGYKRLFLDPSYSGPDEAYLPGTRFEEVYALYLFDRELRNLFMRYILEIENNVKSVLAHDFSGKYGHDNYLKVSNFDTSVKRWEKKTTAQKVGDVSDLISNLQHEIARHLSKNNPMISHYMLEYGYVPLWVLVNTLTLGTISIFYSYLSQKDQNDIGRHFLLKPEEMNSFLQVLGICQWESTVTCTDLCGIKHVCHVGQMRVHAFKCNRPH
;
A
#
# COMPACT_ATOMS: atom_id res chain seq x y z
N MET A 1 -9.60 12.14 25.92
CA MET A 1 -8.39 12.17 26.79
C MET A 1 -7.28 11.49 25.99
N GLU A 2 -6.18 12.18 25.71
CA GLU A 2 -5.07 11.63 24.96
C GLU A 2 -4.28 10.63 25.83
N ASN A 3 -3.71 9.58 25.21
CA ASN A 3 -2.88 8.64 25.96
C ASN A 3 -1.49 9.26 26.20
N TYR A 4 -1.26 9.73 27.40
CA TYR A 4 -0.01 10.38 27.82
C TYR A 4 1.22 9.53 27.53
N TYR A 5 1.14 8.21 27.76
CA TYR A 5 2.24 7.29 27.51
C TYR A 5 2.66 7.27 26.03
N ASN A 6 1.70 7.17 25.11
CA ASN A 6 1.97 7.16 23.67
C ASN A 6 2.50 8.52 23.19
N LEU A 7 1.95 9.61 23.73
CA LEU A 7 2.38 10.96 23.39
C LEU A 7 3.85 11.17 23.78
N ILE A 8 4.21 10.92 25.04
CA ILE A 8 5.58 11.14 25.50
C ILE A 8 6.56 10.18 24.80
N ASN A 9 6.33 8.88 24.84
CA ASN A 9 7.28 7.91 24.30
C ASN A 9 7.37 7.96 22.77
N GLY A 10 6.34 8.40 22.07
CA GLY A 10 6.37 8.57 20.62
C GLY A 10 7.21 9.76 20.16
N TYR A 11 7.28 10.83 20.96
CA TYR A 11 7.86 12.11 20.49
C TYR A 11 9.01 12.66 21.33
N LYS A 12 9.23 12.17 22.56
CA LYS A 12 10.27 12.67 23.50
C LYS A 12 11.69 12.65 22.92
N ARG A 13 11.99 11.68 22.05
CA ARG A 13 13.36 11.45 21.59
C ARG A 13 14.01 12.66 20.91
N LEU A 14 13.23 13.50 20.24
CA LEU A 14 13.73 14.73 19.61
C LEU A 14 14.11 15.80 20.64
N PHE A 15 13.66 15.63 21.86
CA PHE A 15 13.85 16.58 22.96
C PHE A 15 14.81 16.05 24.03
N LEU A 16 15.36 14.84 23.87
CA LEU A 16 16.35 14.27 24.78
C LEU A 16 17.74 14.79 24.47
N ASP A 17 18.55 14.97 25.52
CA ASP A 17 19.94 15.34 25.40
C ASP A 17 20.80 14.12 25.01
N PRO A 18 21.36 14.08 23.78
CA PRO A 18 22.15 12.95 23.30
C PRO A 18 23.50 12.84 24.00
N SER A 19 23.94 13.88 24.70
CA SER A 19 25.24 13.92 25.44
C SER A 19 25.12 13.39 26.87
N TYR A 20 23.88 13.19 27.38
CA TYR A 20 23.65 12.70 28.72
C TYR A 20 23.84 11.19 28.83
N SER A 21 24.68 10.75 29.74
CA SER A 21 25.03 9.32 29.94
C SER A 21 24.56 8.76 31.31
N GLY A 22 23.64 9.45 31.98
CA GLY A 22 23.09 8.99 33.27
C GLY A 22 22.10 7.84 33.15
N PRO A 23 21.66 7.29 34.28
CA PRO A 23 20.71 6.14 34.31
C PRO A 23 19.30 6.50 33.81
N ASP A 24 18.90 7.76 33.88
CA ASP A 24 17.60 8.27 33.47
C ASP A 24 17.74 9.12 32.19
N GLU A 25 16.64 9.27 31.44
CA GLU A 25 16.61 10.15 30.27
C GLU A 25 16.62 11.62 30.71
N ALA A 26 17.50 12.43 30.10
CA ALA A 26 17.54 13.87 30.33
C ALA A 26 17.01 14.61 29.09
N TYR A 27 16.20 15.63 29.31
CA TYR A 27 15.73 16.51 28.25
C TYR A 27 16.69 17.66 28.01
N LEU A 28 16.70 18.17 26.80
CA LEU A 28 17.46 19.38 26.44
C LEU A 28 17.01 20.56 27.35
N PRO A 29 17.94 21.41 27.79
CA PRO A 29 17.62 22.57 28.61
C PRO A 29 16.57 23.47 27.95
N GLY A 30 15.52 23.81 28.68
CA GLY A 30 14.43 24.66 28.19
C GLY A 30 13.29 23.92 27.49
N THR A 31 13.41 22.60 27.27
CA THR A 31 12.32 21.79 26.71
C THR A 31 11.05 21.89 27.55
N ARG A 32 9.92 22.17 26.90
CA ARG A 32 8.60 22.24 27.54
C ARG A 32 7.69 21.13 27.00
N PHE A 33 6.79 20.67 27.86
CA PHE A 33 5.80 19.66 27.48
C PHE A 33 4.93 20.11 26.29
N GLU A 34 4.63 21.41 26.23
CA GLU A 34 3.82 22.02 25.16
C GLU A 34 4.46 21.84 23.78
N GLU A 35 5.80 21.79 23.70
CA GLU A 35 6.53 21.57 22.44
C GLU A 35 6.38 20.13 21.96
N VAL A 36 6.49 19.16 22.87
CA VAL A 36 6.24 17.74 22.59
C VAL A 36 4.80 17.53 22.15
N TYR A 37 3.85 18.18 22.84
CA TYR A 37 2.43 18.13 22.51
C TYR A 37 2.11 18.79 21.15
N ALA A 38 2.71 19.93 20.87
CA ALA A 38 2.56 20.62 19.58
C ALA A 38 3.07 19.74 18.42
N LEU A 39 4.22 19.05 18.60
CA LEU A 39 4.74 18.11 17.61
C LEU A 39 3.77 16.92 17.40
N TYR A 40 3.22 16.37 18.46
CA TYR A 40 2.20 15.32 18.37
C TYR A 40 0.96 15.78 17.60
N LEU A 41 0.45 16.99 17.88
CA LEU A 41 -0.71 17.55 17.17
C LEU A 41 -0.39 17.76 15.68
N PHE A 42 0.77 18.32 15.37
CA PHE A 42 1.21 18.54 14.00
C PHE A 42 1.30 17.22 13.23
N ASP A 43 1.94 16.20 13.80
CA ASP A 43 2.07 14.88 13.18
C ASP A 43 0.68 14.23 12.96
N ARG A 44 -0.24 14.36 13.91
CA ARG A 44 -1.61 13.87 13.78
C ARG A 44 -2.35 14.53 12.60
N GLU A 45 -2.27 15.85 12.49
CA GLU A 45 -2.93 16.57 11.38
C GLU A 45 -2.27 16.24 10.03
N LEU A 46 -0.95 16.10 10.01
CA LEU A 46 -0.23 15.70 8.82
C LEU A 46 -0.61 14.29 8.36
N ARG A 47 -0.73 13.32 9.30
CA ARG A 47 -1.21 11.97 8.98
C ARG A 47 -2.64 11.97 8.42
N ASN A 48 -3.54 12.75 9.02
CA ASN A 48 -4.91 12.88 8.52
C ASN A 48 -4.94 13.42 7.10
N LEU A 49 -4.11 14.43 6.80
CA LEU A 49 -3.98 15.00 5.47
C LEU A 49 -3.47 13.96 4.46
N PHE A 50 -2.38 13.26 4.78
CA PHE A 50 -1.83 12.22 3.92
C PHE A 50 -2.81 11.09 3.68
N MET A 51 -3.46 10.58 4.74
CA MET A 51 -4.44 9.49 4.60
C MET A 51 -5.58 9.85 3.66
N ARG A 52 -6.09 11.08 3.75
CA ARG A 52 -7.12 11.58 2.84
C ARG A 52 -6.69 11.49 1.38
N TYR A 53 -5.48 11.99 1.06
CA TYR A 53 -4.98 11.96 -0.31
C TYR A 53 -4.61 10.55 -0.78
N ILE A 54 -4.08 9.70 0.10
CA ILE A 54 -3.78 8.30 -0.23
C ILE A 54 -5.06 7.56 -0.63
N LEU A 55 -6.16 7.73 0.11
CA LEU A 55 -7.45 7.11 -0.23
C LEU A 55 -8.03 7.63 -1.54
N GLU A 56 -7.88 8.92 -1.84
CA GLU A 56 -8.30 9.51 -3.10
C GLU A 56 -7.50 8.95 -4.28
N ILE A 57 -6.19 8.87 -4.14
CA ILE A 57 -5.28 8.28 -5.15
C ILE A 57 -5.60 6.81 -5.34
N GLU A 58 -5.78 6.04 -4.26
CA GLU A 58 -6.15 4.62 -4.32
C GLU A 58 -7.42 4.41 -5.15
N ASN A 59 -8.47 5.18 -4.88
CA ASN A 59 -9.72 5.09 -5.61
C ASN A 59 -9.55 5.42 -7.10
N ASN A 60 -8.77 6.46 -7.42
CA ASN A 60 -8.48 6.84 -8.80
C ASN A 60 -7.70 5.74 -9.52
N VAL A 61 -6.66 5.18 -8.89
CA VAL A 61 -5.87 4.07 -9.47
C VAL A 61 -6.75 2.85 -9.74
N LYS A 62 -7.56 2.44 -8.77
CA LYS A 62 -8.50 1.31 -8.91
C LYS A 62 -9.48 1.53 -10.07
N SER A 63 -10.03 2.74 -10.18
CA SER A 63 -10.99 3.08 -11.23
C SER A 63 -10.36 3.06 -12.61
N VAL A 64 -9.19 3.69 -12.80
CA VAL A 64 -8.47 3.73 -14.07
C VAL A 64 -8.05 2.31 -14.49
N LEU A 65 -7.45 1.54 -13.57
CA LEU A 65 -7.03 0.17 -13.85
C LEU A 65 -8.21 -0.71 -14.29
N ALA A 66 -9.32 -0.64 -13.55
CA ALA A 66 -10.50 -1.44 -13.86
C ALA A 66 -11.14 -1.04 -15.20
N HIS A 67 -11.20 0.27 -15.48
CA HIS A 67 -11.72 0.80 -16.74
C HIS A 67 -10.88 0.36 -17.94
N ASP A 68 -9.58 0.59 -17.90
CA ASP A 68 -8.69 0.31 -19.04
C ASP A 68 -8.55 -1.20 -19.28
N PHE A 69 -8.41 -1.99 -18.20
CA PHE A 69 -8.39 -3.45 -18.32
C PHE A 69 -9.70 -4.01 -18.89
N SER A 70 -10.85 -3.58 -18.35
CA SER A 70 -12.14 -4.06 -18.80
C SER A 70 -12.47 -3.62 -20.22
N GLY A 71 -12.08 -2.43 -20.62
CA GLY A 71 -12.24 -1.92 -21.98
C GLY A 71 -11.47 -2.74 -23.02
N LYS A 72 -10.30 -3.28 -22.64
CA LYS A 72 -9.44 -4.05 -23.54
C LYS A 72 -9.74 -5.55 -23.53
N TYR A 73 -9.93 -6.13 -22.35
CA TYR A 73 -10.00 -7.57 -22.15
C TYR A 73 -11.40 -8.08 -21.81
N GLY A 74 -12.34 -7.18 -21.51
CA GLY A 74 -13.66 -7.53 -20.96
C GLY A 74 -13.65 -7.53 -19.42
N HIS A 75 -14.84 -7.38 -18.87
CA HIS A 75 -15.04 -7.08 -17.45
C HIS A 75 -14.89 -8.28 -16.50
N ASP A 76 -14.90 -9.52 -17.01
CA ASP A 76 -14.75 -10.78 -16.27
C ASP A 76 -13.44 -11.53 -16.57
N ASN A 77 -12.66 -11.07 -17.56
CA ASN A 77 -11.50 -11.78 -18.08
C ASN A 77 -10.20 -11.57 -17.27
N TYR A 78 -10.27 -10.93 -16.11
CA TYR A 78 -9.16 -10.77 -15.19
C TYR A 78 -8.76 -12.08 -14.47
N LEU A 79 -9.52 -13.14 -14.64
CA LEU A 79 -9.22 -14.49 -14.16
C LEU A 79 -8.49 -15.37 -15.21
N LYS A 80 -8.10 -14.80 -16.35
CA LYS A 80 -7.41 -15.53 -17.42
C LYS A 80 -5.94 -15.16 -17.44
N VAL A 81 -5.05 -16.15 -17.26
CA VAL A 81 -3.58 -15.97 -17.30
C VAL A 81 -3.14 -15.31 -18.60
N SER A 82 -3.79 -15.62 -19.74
CA SER A 82 -3.44 -15.07 -21.06
C SER A 82 -3.58 -13.55 -21.19
N ASN A 83 -4.26 -12.88 -20.24
CA ASN A 83 -4.45 -11.43 -20.23
C ASN A 83 -3.36 -10.70 -19.43
N PHE A 84 -2.37 -11.44 -18.94
CA PHE A 84 -1.24 -10.92 -18.19
C PHE A 84 0.08 -11.20 -18.93
N ASP A 85 1.09 -10.37 -18.68
CA ASP A 85 2.42 -10.53 -19.26
C ASP A 85 3.25 -11.52 -18.44
N THR A 86 3.38 -12.73 -18.98
CA THR A 86 4.23 -13.78 -18.42
C THR A 86 5.60 -13.85 -19.11
N SER A 87 5.94 -12.91 -19.98
CA SER A 87 7.24 -12.85 -20.64
C SER A 87 8.35 -12.50 -19.64
N VAL A 88 9.53 -13.14 -19.84
CA VAL A 88 10.70 -12.91 -18.98
C VAL A 88 11.60 -11.88 -19.64
N LYS A 89 11.85 -10.77 -18.96
CA LYS A 89 12.80 -9.75 -19.42
C LYS A 89 14.24 -10.21 -19.17
N ARG A 90 15.18 -9.78 -20.03
CA ARG A 90 16.59 -10.24 -20.00
C ARG A 90 17.30 -10.07 -18.65
N TRP A 91 16.87 -9.10 -17.84
CA TRP A 91 17.45 -8.82 -16.50
C TRP A 91 16.73 -9.53 -15.35
N GLU A 92 15.63 -10.22 -15.63
CA GLU A 92 14.88 -10.95 -14.60
C GLU A 92 15.52 -12.33 -14.35
N LYS A 93 15.57 -12.71 -13.08
CA LYS A 93 16.07 -14.02 -12.64
C LYS A 93 14.99 -15.11 -12.66
N LYS A 94 13.73 -14.75 -12.95
CA LYS A 94 12.60 -15.67 -12.97
C LYS A 94 12.52 -16.41 -14.32
N THR A 95 11.99 -17.63 -14.27
CA THR A 95 11.61 -18.38 -15.48
C THR A 95 10.18 -18.03 -15.90
N THR A 96 9.81 -18.34 -17.17
CA THR A 96 8.42 -18.18 -17.63
C THR A 96 7.44 -18.98 -16.78
N ALA A 97 7.80 -20.21 -16.37
CA ALA A 97 6.98 -21.04 -15.51
C ALA A 97 6.73 -20.38 -14.13
N GLN A 98 7.75 -19.75 -13.55
CA GLN A 98 7.59 -18.99 -12.31
C GLN A 98 6.68 -17.78 -12.48
N LYS A 99 6.78 -17.04 -13.59
CA LYS A 99 5.87 -15.92 -13.85
C LYS A 99 4.42 -16.36 -14.06
N VAL A 100 4.21 -17.49 -14.75
CA VAL A 100 2.88 -18.09 -14.87
C VAL A 100 2.36 -18.49 -13.49
N GLY A 101 3.21 -19.03 -12.62
CA GLY A 101 2.87 -19.34 -11.23
C GLY A 101 2.44 -18.09 -10.46
N ASP A 102 3.24 -17.02 -10.51
CA ASP A 102 2.93 -15.75 -9.83
C ASP A 102 1.58 -15.15 -10.29
N VAL A 103 1.29 -15.20 -11.61
CA VAL A 103 0.00 -14.75 -12.15
C VAL A 103 -1.14 -15.67 -11.69
N SER A 104 -0.90 -16.98 -11.62
CA SER A 104 -1.90 -17.92 -11.11
C SER A 104 -2.19 -17.69 -9.63
N ASP A 105 -1.18 -17.34 -8.84
CA ASP A 105 -1.34 -16.95 -7.43
C ASP A 105 -2.14 -15.65 -7.30
N LEU A 106 -1.87 -14.66 -8.15
CA LEU A 106 -2.69 -13.44 -8.21
C LEU A 106 -4.17 -13.78 -8.49
N ILE A 107 -4.44 -14.59 -9.53
CA ILE A 107 -5.80 -15.00 -9.88
C ILE A 107 -6.47 -15.76 -8.74
N SER A 108 -5.76 -16.65 -8.08
CA SER A 108 -6.24 -17.38 -6.90
C SER A 108 -6.62 -16.44 -5.75
N ASN A 109 -5.80 -15.41 -5.51
CA ASN A 109 -6.09 -14.37 -4.52
C ASN A 109 -7.36 -13.58 -4.88
N LEU A 110 -7.54 -13.20 -6.15
CA LEU A 110 -8.75 -12.51 -6.60
C LEU A 110 -10.00 -13.36 -6.41
N GLN A 111 -9.94 -14.65 -6.75
CA GLN A 111 -11.03 -15.61 -6.50
C GLN A 111 -11.32 -15.79 -5.01
N HIS A 112 -10.26 -15.85 -4.19
CA HIS A 112 -10.41 -15.95 -2.73
C HIS A 112 -11.11 -14.70 -2.16
N GLU A 113 -10.77 -13.49 -2.64
CA GLU A 113 -11.45 -12.26 -2.23
C GLU A 113 -12.94 -12.27 -2.60
N ILE A 114 -13.29 -12.73 -3.80
CA ILE A 114 -14.70 -12.91 -4.20
C ILE A 114 -15.40 -13.86 -3.23
N ALA A 115 -14.84 -15.04 -2.98
CA ALA A 115 -15.42 -16.04 -2.08
C ALA A 115 -15.56 -15.50 -0.64
N ARG A 116 -14.54 -14.79 -0.13
CA ARG A 116 -14.54 -14.15 1.19
C ARG A 116 -15.66 -13.12 1.33
N HIS A 117 -15.90 -12.33 0.29
CA HIS A 117 -16.98 -11.33 0.31
C HIS A 117 -18.37 -11.93 0.13
N LEU A 118 -18.49 -13.01 -0.64
CA LEU A 118 -19.74 -13.79 -0.74
C LEU A 118 -20.11 -14.42 0.61
N SER A 119 -19.14 -15.03 1.31
CA SER A 119 -19.38 -15.62 2.65
C SER A 119 -19.80 -14.59 3.71
N LYS A 120 -19.43 -13.30 3.51
CA LYS A 120 -19.83 -12.18 4.37
C LYS A 120 -21.10 -11.48 3.90
N ASN A 121 -21.79 -12.03 2.91
CA ASN A 121 -23.00 -11.44 2.29
C ASN A 121 -22.78 -9.98 1.84
N ASN A 122 -21.62 -9.66 1.24
CA ASN A 122 -21.38 -8.34 0.68
C ASN A 122 -22.42 -8.05 -0.42
N PRO A 123 -23.26 -7.01 -0.29
CA PRO A 123 -24.40 -6.81 -1.20
C PRO A 123 -23.97 -6.63 -2.67
N MET A 124 -22.87 -5.92 -2.91
CA MET A 124 -22.36 -5.65 -4.26
C MET A 124 -21.87 -6.94 -4.94
N ILE A 125 -20.98 -7.68 -4.27
CA ILE A 125 -20.41 -8.93 -4.81
C ILE A 125 -21.51 -9.97 -5.00
N SER A 126 -22.41 -10.13 -4.00
CA SER A 126 -23.51 -11.09 -4.06
C SER A 126 -24.48 -10.77 -5.18
N HIS A 127 -24.84 -9.49 -5.39
CA HIS A 127 -25.71 -9.09 -6.49
C HIS A 127 -25.16 -9.53 -7.84
N TYR A 128 -23.92 -9.14 -8.17
CA TYR A 128 -23.33 -9.49 -9.46
C TYR A 128 -23.14 -10.99 -9.65
N MET A 129 -22.74 -11.72 -8.61
CA MET A 129 -22.55 -13.16 -8.71
C MET A 129 -23.87 -13.91 -8.91
N LEU A 130 -24.97 -13.49 -8.24
CA LEU A 130 -26.26 -14.16 -8.34
C LEU A 130 -27.01 -13.81 -9.64
N GLU A 131 -26.91 -12.55 -10.09
CA GLU A 131 -27.65 -12.10 -11.28
C GLU A 131 -26.92 -12.43 -12.59
N TYR A 132 -25.56 -12.35 -12.58
CA TYR A 132 -24.77 -12.46 -13.81
C TYR A 132 -23.79 -13.63 -13.83
N GLY A 133 -23.60 -14.32 -12.71
CA GLY A 133 -22.68 -15.47 -12.59
C GLY A 133 -21.20 -15.09 -12.51
N TYR A 134 -20.88 -13.80 -12.47
CA TYR A 134 -19.51 -13.29 -12.33
C TYR A 134 -19.51 -11.93 -11.63
N VAL A 135 -18.34 -11.53 -11.14
CA VAL A 135 -18.13 -10.20 -10.56
C VAL A 135 -17.28 -9.36 -11.52
N PRO A 136 -17.79 -8.21 -12.01
CA PRO A 136 -16.99 -7.33 -12.86
C PRO A 136 -15.77 -6.77 -12.14
N LEU A 137 -14.66 -6.52 -12.87
CA LEU A 137 -13.43 -6.00 -12.26
C LEU A 137 -13.66 -4.67 -11.52
N TRP A 138 -14.46 -3.74 -12.07
CA TRP A 138 -14.77 -2.45 -11.43
C TRP A 138 -15.54 -2.58 -10.10
N VAL A 139 -16.20 -3.72 -9.87
CA VAL A 139 -16.82 -4.03 -8.57
C VAL A 139 -15.78 -4.63 -7.64
N LEU A 140 -14.99 -5.59 -8.14
CA LEU A 140 -14.01 -6.32 -7.36
C LEU A 140 -12.91 -5.40 -6.81
N VAL A 141 -12.39 -4.44 -7.60
CA VAL A 141 -11.31 -3.55 -7.18
C VAL A 141 -11.61 -2.77 -5.90
N ASN A 142 -12.90 -2.51 -5.60
CA ASN A 142 -13.30 -1.84 -4.37
C ASN A 142 -13.04 -2.68 -3.11
N THR A 143 -12.89 -3.99 -3.26
CA THR A 143 -12.61 -4.91 -2.15
C THR A 143 -11.12 -5.28 -2.03
N LEU A 144 -10.33 -4.95 -3.05
CA LEU A 144 -8.90 -5.26 -3.09
C LEU A 144 -8.08 -4.22 -2.31
N THR A 145 -6.98 -4.68 -1.74
CA THR A 145 -5.97 -3.79 -1.15
C THR A 145 -5.13 -3.13 -2.24
N LEU A 146 -4.52 -2.00 -1.92
CA LEU A 146 -3.58 -1.34 -2.84
C LEU A 146 -2.38 -2.23 -3.18
N GLY A 147 -1.94 -3.09 -2.25
CA GLY A 147 -0.91 -4.09 -2.50
C GLY A 147 -1.32 -5.09 -3.59
N THR A 148 -2.56 -5.60 -3.57
CA THR A 148 -3.09 -6.47 -4.62
C THR A 148 -3.18 -5.74 -5.96
N ILE A 149 -3.60 -4.47 -5.96
CA ILE A 149 -3.64 -3.61 -7.15
C ILE A 149 -2.24 -3.38 -7.73
N SER A 150 -1.23 -3.16 -6.88
CA SER A 150 0.18 -3.02 -7.31
C SER A 150 0.69 -4.28 -7.99
N ILE A 151 0.39 -5.47 -7.43
CA ILE A 151 0.74 -6.75 -8.03
C ILE A 151 0.01 -6.94 -9.35
N PHE A 152 -1.28 -6.67 -9.42
CA PHE A 152 -2.08 -6.74 -10.63
C PHE A 152 -1.47 -5.87 -11.74
N TYR A 153 -1.18 -4.60 -11.44
CA TYR A 153 -0.55 -3.66 -12.36
C TYR A 153 0.80 -4.16 -12.87
N SER A 154 1.63 -4.74 -12.00
CA SER A 154 2.97 -5.21 -12.34
C SER A 154 3.00 -6.37 -13.36
N TYR A 155 1.92 -7.14 -13.43
CA TYR A 155 1.76 -8.23 -14.41
C TYR A 155 0.98 -7.83 -15.68
N LEU A 156 0.59 -6.57 -15.83
CA LEU A 156 0.04 -6.07 -17.09
C LEU A 156 1.12 -5.95 -18.17
N SER A 157 0.72 -5.98 -19.44
CA SER A 157 1.63 -5.73 -20.55
C SER A 157 2.25 -4.32 -20.42
N GLN A 158 3.47 -4.14 -20.95
CA GLN A 158 4.15 -2.83 -20.93
C GLN A 158 3.27 -1.72 -21.55
N LYS A 159 2.48 -2.07 -22.58
CA LYS A 159 1.55 -1.14 -23.21
C LYS A 159 0.47 -0.71 -22.23
N ASP A 160 -0.16 -1.66 -21.52
CA ASP A 160 -1.23 -1.37 -20.56
C ASP A 160 -0.69 -0.57 -19.37
N GLN A 161 0.50 -0.91 -18.89
CA GLN A 161 1.17 -0.14 -17.84
C GLN A 161 1.43 1.32 -18.29
N ASN A 162 1.84 1.53 -19.54
CA ASN A 162 2.01 2.88 -20.11
C ASN A 162 0.68 3.62 -20.22
N ASP A 163 -0.38 2.95 -20.68
CA ASP A 163 -1.69 3.58 -20.87
C ASP A 163 -2.27 4.00 -19.52
N ILE A 164 -2.22 3.15 -18.50
CA ILE A 164 -2.63 3.49 -17.13
C ILE A 164 -1.73 4.60 -16.53
N GLY A 165 -0.40 4.50 -16.68
CA GLY A 165 0.55 5.48 -16.14
C GLY A 165 0.34 6.89 -16.69
N ARG A 166 -0.11 7.03 -17.96
CA ARG A 166 -0.42 8.32 -18.57
C ARG A 166 -1.50 9.12 -17.85
N HIS A 167 -2.50 8.45 -17.26
CA HIS A 167 -3.52 9.12 -16.47
C HIS A 167 -2.95 9.83 -15.24
N PHE A 168 -1.78 9.37 -14.75
CA PHE A 168 -1.08 9.92 -13.58
C PHE A 168 0.19 10.69 -13.96
N LEU A 169 0.47 10.86 -15.25
CA LEU A 169 1.71 11.48 -15.77
C LEU A 169 2.98 10.76 -15.30
N LEU A 170 2.90 9.45 -15.04
CA LEU A 170 4.00 8.61 -14.56
C LEU A 170 4.41 7.57 -15.62
N LYS A 171 5.70 7.26 -15.65
CA LYS A 171 6.20 6.10 -16.37
C LYS A 171 5.88 4.80 -15.61
N PRO A 172 5.88 3.62 -16.29
CA PRO A 172 5.56 2.36 -15.63
C PRO A 172 6.43 2.04 -14.40
N GLU A 173 7.72 2.32 -14.45
CA GLU A 173 8.65 2.08 -13.36
C GLU A 173 8.36 3.01 -12.17
N GLU A 174 8.04 4.28 -12.45
CA GLU A 174 7.65 5.27 -11.45
C GLU A 174 6.31 4.91 -10.82
N MET A 175 5.34 4.46 -11.64
CA MET A 175 4.04 4.03 -11.17
C MET A 175 4.12 2.77 -10.28
N ASN A 176 4.95 1.78 -10.64
CA ASN A 176 5.20 0.60 -9.81
C ASN A 176 5.79 1.01 -8.44
N SER A 177 6.81 1.86 -8.44
CA SER A 177 7.44 2.35 -7.21
C SER A 177 6.44 3.15 -6.36
N PHE A 178 5.65 4.00 -7.00
CA PHE A 178 4.61 4.79 -6.35
C PHE A 178 3.55 3.93 -5.68
N LEU A 179 3.01 2.90 -6.36
CA LEU A 179 2.03 1.98 -5.80
C LEU A 179 2.58 1.18 -4.62
N GLN A 180 3.85 0.76 -4.68
CA GLN A 180 4.51 0.07 -3.58
C GLN A 180 4.64 0.96 -2.34
N VAL A 181 5.08 2.21 -2.52
CA VAL A 181 5.20 3.18 -1.42
C VAL A 181 3.83 3.48 -0.81
N LEU A 182 2.80 3.73 -1.63
CA LEU A 182 1.44 3.96 -1.14
C LEU A 182 0.89 2.76 -0.36
N GLY A 183 1.14 1.53 -0.83
CA GLY A 183 0.74 0.32 -0.14
C GLY A 183 1.40 0.19 1.25
N ILE A 184 2.66 0.56 1.37
CA ILE A 184 3.38 0.62 2.65
C ILE A 184 2.77 1.70 3.56
N CYS A 185 2.55 2.91 3.04
CA CYS A 185 1.97 4.02 3.81
C CYS A 185 0.55 3.72 4.32
N GLN A 186 -0.26 3.00 3.55
CA GLN A 186 -1.61 2.59 3.96
C GLN A 186 -1.57 1.52 5.06
N TRP A 187 -0.59 0.62 5.03
CA TRP A 187 -0.41 -0.46 6.00
C TRP A 187 0.21 0.04 7.30
N GLU A 188 1.16 0.97 7.18
CA GLU A 188 1.76 1.68 8.31
C GLU A 188 0.93 2.93 8.63
N SER A 189 -0.21 2.75 9.31
CA SER A 189 -0.96 3.87 9.92
C SER A 189 -0.14 4.67 10.95
N THR A 190 1.18 4.52 10.93
CA THR A 190 2.21 5.07 11.80
C THR A 190 3.34 5.75 11.02
N VAL A 191 3.10 6.30 9.82
CA VAL A 191 4.08 7.22 9.23
C VAL A 191 4.08 8.48 10.09
N THR A 192 5.06 8.59 10.98
CA THR A 192 5.30 9.81 11.73
C THR A 192 6.00 10.82 10.83
N CYS A 193 5.81 12.10 11.07
CA CYS A 193 6.53 13.17 10.36
C CYS A 193 8.06 12.97 10.44
N THR A 194 8.54 12.31 11.49
CA THR A 194 9.93 11.93 11.71
C THR A 194 10.44 10.92 10.69
N ASP A 195 9.60 10.00 10.21
CA ASP A 195 9.98 9.03 9.18
C ASP A 195 10.10 9.70 7.80
N LEU A 196 9.23 10.66 7.49
CA LEU A 196 9.30 11.46 6.27
C LEU A 196 10.57 12.35 6.21
N CYS A 197 11.06 12.80 7.36
CA CYS A 197 12.29 13.56 7.47
C CYS A 197 13.58 12.70 7.53
N GLY A 198 13.46 11.38 7.34
CA GLY A 198 14.61 10.46 7.38
C GLY A 198 15.10 10.08 8.77
N ILE A 199 14.35 10.43 9.81
CA ILE A 199 14.61 10.05 11.19
C ILE A 199 13.96 8.69 11.42
N LYS A 200 14.74 7.63 11.33
CA LYS A 200 14.25 6.25 11.53
C LYS A 200 13.67 6.08 12.94
N HIS A 201 12.37 5.92 13.04
CA HIS A 201 11.71 5.37 14.22
C HIS A 201 10.61 4.39 13.87
N VAL A 202 10.84 3.17 14.28
CA VAL A 202 9.85 2.10 14.31
C VAL A 202 9.12 2.18 15.64
N CYS A 203 7.89 2.65 15.66
CA CYS A 203 6.99 2.39 16.77
C CYS A 203 6.39 0.99 16.59
N HIS A 204 6.87 0.03 17.37
CA HIS A 204 6.25 -1.28 17.47
C HIS A 204 4.87 -1.15 18.14
N VAL A 205 3.81 -1.27 17.37
CA VAL A 205 2.50 -1.59 17.89
C VAL A 205 1.99 -2.83 17.16
N GLY A 206 1.97 -3.93 17.89
CA GLY A 206 1.24 -5.15 17.53
C GLY A 206 1.97 -6.08 16.56
N GLN A 207 2.43 -7.21 17.11
CA GLN A 207 2.98 -8.35 16.37
C GLN A 207 1.99 -8.83 15.29
N MET A 208 2.29 -8.56 14.01
CA MET A 208 1.93 -9.42 12.91
C MET A 208 3.18 -9.61 12.05
N ARG A 209 3.49 -10.91 11.80
CA ARG A 209 4.66 -11.33 11.05
C ARG A 209 4.64 -10.72 9.65
N VAL A 210 5.47 -9.74 9.43
CA VAL A 210 5.80 -9.25 8.09
C VAL A 210 7.02 -10.02 7.62
N HIS A 211 6.89 -10.78 6.54
CA HIS A 211 8.04 -11.28 5.81
C HIS A 211 8.82 -10.08 5.28
N ALA A 212 10.00 -9.88 5.85
CA ALA A 212 10.91 -8.81 5.51
C ALA A 212 11.33 -8.90 4.04
N PHE A 213 10.87 -7.98 3.23
CA PHE A 213 11.54 -7.66 1.97
C PHE A 213 12.86 -6.94 2.33
N LYS A 214 13.96 -7.64 2.17
CA LYS A 214 15.31 -7.06 2.28
C LYS A 214 15.48 -6.02 1.17
N CYS A 215 15.44 -4.75 1.56
CA CYS A 215 15.94 -3.66 0.71
C CYS A 215 17.46 -3.77 0.65
N ASN A 216 18.00 -4.36 -0.42
CA ASN A 216 19.42 -4.31 -0.74
C ASN A 216 19.73 -2.91 -1.27
N ARG A 217 20.38 -2.08 -0.47
CA ARG A 217 21.11 -0.89 -0.97
C ARG A 217 22.46 -1.35 -1.49
N PRO A 218 22.89 -0.91 -2.68
CA PRO A 218 24.31 -0.99 -3.06
C PRO A 218 25.10 0.08 -2.27
N HIS A 219 26.29 -0.32 -1.87
CA HIS A 219 27.31 0.57 -1.31
C HIS A 219 27.81 1.57 -2.33
#